data_3ede1210f42491243f7a3da5d9167fa8
#
_entry.id   3ede1210f42491243f7a3da5d9167fa8
#
_cell.length_a   1.000
_cell.length_b   1.000
_cell.length_c   1.000
_cell.angle_alpha   90.00
_cell.angle_beta   90.00
_cell.angle_gamma   90.00
#
_symmetry.space_group_name_H-M   'P 1'
#
loop_
_entity.id
_entity.type
_entity.pdbx_description
1 polymer ?
#
loop_
_entity_poly.entity_id
_entity_poly.type
_entity_poly.pdbx_seq_one_letter_code
_entity_poly.pdbx_strand_id
1 'polypeptide(L)'
;MSHEVLVLNSDYEPLNVCNLRRAVVLLYLGKADVLHTHDIEAEAHLLTGEGDALPSAPSVLRLRYHVKRPLPDLKLSRRSIFARDNNTCQYCGVQTRDLTIDHIVPKRAGGGMQWDNLVACCRRCNMRKGDKMLHNSGMKLSRPPKRPRYVPYISLTKYINGTKNEIWRDYLPVFHDVGGADNYAATA
;
A
#
# COMPACT_ATOMS: atom_id res chain seq x y z
N MET A 1 18.62 -10.65 -0.27
CA MET A 1 17.28 -10.00 -0.31
C MET A 1 16.87 -9.85 -1.75
N SER A 2 15.63 -10.14 -2.14
CA SER A 2 15.23 -9.97 -3.53
C SER A 2 15.08 -8.47 -3.84
N HIS A 3 15.90 -7.94 -4.75
CA HIS A 3 15.76 -6.57 -5.22
C HIS A 3 14.42 -6.41 -5.93
N GLU A 4 13.55 -5.59 -5.35
CA GLU A 4 12.28 -5.22 -5.93
C GLU A 4 12.42 -3.86 -6.63
N VAL A 5 11.79 -3.73 -7.78
CA VAL A 5 11.82 -2.55 -8.63
C VAL A 5 10.39 -2.04 -8.82
N LEU A 6 10.17 -0.77 -8.53
CA LEU A 6 8.89 -0.10 -8.77
C LEU A 6 8.77 0.20 -10.27
N VAL A 7 7.65 -0.20 -10.85
CA VAL A 7 7.33 0.09 -12.26
C VAL A 7 6.18 1.09 -12.30
N LEU A 8 6.43 2.23 -12.91
CA LEU A 8 5.45 3.26 -13.16
C LEU A 8 4.90 3.15 -14.58
N ASN A 9 3.70 3.59 -14.77
CA ASN A 9 3.11 3.83 -16.08
C ASN A 9 3.74 5.08 -16.73
N SER A 10 3.43 5.36 -18.00
CA SER A 10 3.94 6.54 -18.71
C SER A 10 3.52 7.88 -18.09
N ASP A 11 2.41 7.90 -17.37
CA ASP A 11 1.87 9.05 -16.61
C ASP A 11 2.35 9.11 -15.15
N TYR A 12 3.40 8.34 -14.81
CA TYR A 12 3.99 8.22 -13.46
C TYR A 12 3.08 7.55 -12.42
N GLU A 13 1.91 7.03 -12.80
CA GLU A 13 1.12 6.22 -11.85
C GLU A 13 1.82 4.90 -11.52
N PRO A 14 1.86 4.49 -10.24
CA PRO A 14 2.41 3.22 -9.84
C PRO A 14 1.64 2.07 -10.47
N LEU A 15 2.32 1.23 -11.24
CA LEU A 15 1.70 0.15 -11.98
C LEU A 15 1.94 -1.23 -11.36
N ASN A 16 3.16 -1.50 -10.93
CA ASN A 16 3.53 -2.80 -10.35
C ASN A 16 4.88 -2.73 -9.63
N VAL A 17 5.19 -3.79 -8.88
CA VAL A 17 6.52 -4.05 -8.37
C VAL A 17 7.01 -5.37 -8.93
N CYS A 18 8.16 -5.38 -9.58
CA CYS A 18 8.76 -6.56 -10.16
C CYS A 18 10.14 -6.85 -9.55
N ASN A 19 10.70 -8.03 -9.84
CA ASN A 19 12.07 -8.35 -9.50
C ASN A 19 13.05 -7.72 -10.51
N LEU A 20 14.32 -7.64 -10.12
CA LEU A 20 15.37 -7.05 -10.95
C LEU A 20 15.50 -7.71 -12.32
N ARG A 21 15.40 -9.05 -12.42
CA ARG A 21 15.46 -9.75 -13.71
C ARG A 21 14.39 -9.25 -14.68
N ARG A 22 13.16 -9.06 -14.22
CA ARG A 22 12.06 -8.52 -15.04
C ARG A 22 12.32 -7.06 -15.43
N ALA A 23 12.89 -6.27 -14.54
CA ALA A 23 13.25 -4.89 -14.79
C ALA A 23 14.28 -4.78 -15.92
N VAL A 24 15.34 -5.59 -15.87
CA VAL A 24 16.37 -5.65 -16.92
C VAL A 24 15.80 -6.04 -18.27
N VAL A 25 14.88 -7.01 -18.32
CA VAL A 25 14.19 -7.39 -19.56
C VAL A 25 13.39 -6.21 -20.15
N LEU A 26 12.70 -5.44 -19.32
CA LEU A 26 11.96 -4.27 -19.79
C LEU A 26 12.87 -3.19 -20.38
N LEU A 27 14.04 -2.98 -19.79
CA LEU A 27 15.06 -2.04 -20.26
C LEU A 27 15.68 -2.54 -21.57
N TYR A 28 16.09 -3.80 -21.62
CA TYR A 28 16.69 -4.41 -22.82
C TYR A 28 15.75 -4.33 -24.04
N LEU A 29 14.46 -4.56 -23.82
CA LEU A 29 13.43 -4.44 -24.86
C LEU A 29 13.06 -2.98 -25.22
N GLY A 30 13.70 -1.98 -24.62
CA GLY A 30 13.40 -0.57 -24.84
C GLY A 30 11.99 -0.15 -24.40
N LYS A 31 11.35 -0.91 -23.49
CA LYS A 31 9.98 -0.70 -23.04
C LYS A 31 9.86 0.22 -21.82
N ALA A 32 10.97 0.52 -21.15
CA ALA A 32 11.01 1.35 -19.96
C ALA A 32 12.28 2.21 -19.91
N ASP A 33 12.22 3.30 -19.16
CA ASP A 33 13.33 4.16 -18.80
C ASP A 33 13.62 4.03 -17.31
N VAL A 34 14.90 4.16 -16.92
CA VAL A 34 15.31 4.19 -15.51
C VAL A 34 15.08 5.61 -14.97
N LEU A 35 14.32 5.73 -13.88
CA LEU A 35 14.17 6.99 -13.16
C LEU A 35 15.09 7.08 -11.95
N HIS A 36 15.24 5.99 -11.21
CA HIS A 36 16.13 5.90 -10.05
C HIS A 36 16.86 4.57 -10.01
N THR A 37 18.07 4.62 -9.49
CA THR A 37 18.94 3.45 -9.27
C THR A 37 19.28 3.32 -7.79
N HIS A 38 19.67 2.10 -7.39
CA HIS A 38 20.35 1.81 -6.13
C HIS A 38 21.77 1.39 -6.42
N ASP A 39 22.70 1.81 -5.58
CA ASP A 39 24.05 1.28 -5.60
C ASP A 39 24.03 -0.15 -5.06
N ILE A 40 24.41 -1.11 -5.88
CA ILE A 40 24.57 -2.51 -5.49
C ILE A 40 26.03 -2.89 -5.64
N GLU A 41 26.81 -2.68 -4.58
CA GLU A 41 28.22 -3.08 -4.57
C GLU A 41 28.43 -4.60 -4.54
N ALA A 42 27.43 -5.41 -4.13
CA ALA A 42 27.63 -6.83 -3.83
C ALA A 42 26.88 -7.83 -4.71
N GLU A 43 25.86 -7.45 -5.49
CA GLU A 43 25.00 -8.40 -6.23
C GLU A 43 25.04 -8.24 -7.75
N ALA A 44 25.84 -7.34 -8.28
CA ALA A 44 25.99 -7.11 -9.73
C ALA A 44 26.51 -8.34 -10.49
N HIS A 45 27.31 -9.16 -9.83
CA HIS A 45 27.90 -10.37 -10.41
C HIS A 45 26.88 -11.49 -10.73
N LEU A 46 25.67 -11.43 -10.19
CA LEU A 46 24.64 -12.46 -10.40
C LEU A 46 23.83 -12.30 -11.68
N LEU A 47 23.92 -11.17 -12.38
CA LEU A 47 23.05 -10.83 -13.50
C LEU A 47 23.75 -10.77 -14.85
N THR A 48 25.05 -10.58 -14.85
CA THR A 48 25.86 -10.52 -16.06
C THR A 48 26.94 -11.57 -15.93
N GLY A 49 26.85 -12.66 -16.68
CA GLY A 49 28.05 -13.49 -16.88
C GLY A 49 29.17 -12.59 -17.39
N GLU A 50 30.35 -12.73 -16.80
CA GLU A 50 31.64 -12.10 -17.13
C GLU A 50 31.57 -10.85 -18.06
N GLY A 51 31.70 -9.67 -17.50
CA GLY A 51 32.18 -8.50 -18.24
C GLY A 51 31.59 -7.15 -17.92
N ASP A 52 30.29 -6.95 -17.85
CA ASP A 52 29.70 -5.64 -17.67
C ASP A 52 28.81 -5.58 -16.42
N ALA A 53 29.42 -5.36 -15.27
CA ALA A 53 28.72 -5.08 -14.03
C ALA A 53 27.96 -3.75 -14.19
N LEU A 54 26.62 -3.77 -14.12
CA LEU A 54 25.86 -2.55 -13.94
C LEU A 54 26.24 -1.97 -12.57
N PRO A 55 26.88 -0.80 -12.51
CA PRO A 55 27.32 -0.20 -11.24
C PRO A 55 26.17 0.15 -10.31
N SER A 56 24.95 0.15 -10.84
CA SER A 56 23.74 0.44 -10.07
C SER A 56 22.53 -0.31 -10.62
N ALA A 57 21.71 -0.90 -9.74
CA ALA A 57 20.46 -1.54 -10.14
C ALA A 57 19.31 -0.56 -10.22
N PRO A 58 18.38 -0.73 -11.16
CA PRO A 58 17.18 0.09 -11.22
C PRO A 58 16.33 -0.13 -9.96
N SER A 59 15.90 0.98 -9.36
CA SER A 59 14.95 1.03 -8.24
C SER A 59 13.56 1.41 -8.71
N VAL A 60 13.48 2.36 -9.66
CA VAL A 60 12.23 2.84 -10.24
C VAL A 60 12.37 2.89 -11.76
N LEU A 61 11.42 2.28 -12.45
CA LEU A 61 11.28 2.31 -13.90
C LEU A 61 9.98 2.98 -14.30
N ARG A 62 10.00 3.71 -15.42
CA ARG A 62 8.80 4.23 -16.08
C ARG A 62 8.63 3.56 -17.44
N LEU A 63 7.43 3.06 -17.72
CA LEU A 63 7.09 2.53 -19.05
C LEU A 63 7.03 3.66 -20.07
N ARG A 64 7.48 3.38 -21.29
CA ARG A 64 7.40 4.31 -22.43
C ARG A 64 6.01 4.36 -23.06
N TYR A 65 5.13 3.41 -22.72
CA TYR A 65 3.77 3.32 -23.22
C TYR A 65 2.78 3.26 -22.07
N HIS A 66 1.56 3.73 -22.33
CA HIS A 66 0.50 3.72 -21.32
C HIS A 66 -0.20 2.37 -21.29
N VAL A 67 -0.24 1.77 -20.09
CA VAL A 67 -1.00 0.55 -19.83
C VAL A 67 -2.33 0.92 -19.20
N LYS A 68 -3.40 0.84 -19.97
CA LYS A 68 -4.76 0.97 -19.43
C LYS A 68 -5.07 -0.22 -18.53
N ARG A 69 -5.36 0.02 -17.26
CA ARG A 69 -5.88 -1.00 -16.35
C ARG A 69 -7.14 -0.47 -15.67
N PRO A 70 -8.18 -1.29 -15.50
CA PRO A 70 -9.32 -0.91 -14.67
C PRO A 70 -8.84 -0.67 -13.25
N LEU A 71 -9.37 0.35 -12.58
CA LEU A 71 -9.06 0.59 -11.16
C LEU A 71 -9.40 -0.68 -10.36
N PRO A 72 -8.44 -1.22 -9.60
CA PRO A 72 -8.69 -2.43 -8.85
C PRO A 72 -9.75 -2.18 -7.79
N ASP A 73 -10.75 -3.04 -7.74
CA ASP A 73 -11.72 -3.01 -6.66
C ASP A 73 -11.08 -3.57 -5.38
N LEU A 74 -10.91 -2.70 -4.39
CA LEU A 74 -10.33 -3.10 -3.11
C LEU A 74 -11.31 -4.00 -2.36
N LYS A 75 -11.02 -5.30 -2.35
CA LYS A 75 -11.80 -6.28 -1.60
C LYS A 75 -11.70 -6.00 -0.09
N LEU A 76 -12.85 -5.97 0.56
CA LEU A 76 -12.94 -5.91 2.01
C LEU A 76 -12.40 -7.22 2.61
N SER A 77 -11.31 -7.14 3.35
CA SER A 77 -10.64 -8.29 3.98
C SER A 77 -9.95 -7.86 5.27
N ARG A 78 -9.63 -8.82 6.16
CA ARG A 78 -8.83 -8.51 7.35
C ARG A 78 -7.54 -7.78 7.00
N ARG A 79 -6.85 -8.23 5.98
CA ARG A 79 -5.58 -7.67 5.54
C ARG A 79 -5.74 -6.22 5.06
N SER A 80 -6.78 -5.93 4.29
CA SER A 80 -7.02 -4.57 3.79
C SER A 80 -7.47 -3.61 4.90
N ILE A 81 -8.25 -4.09 5.90
CA ILE A 81 -8.61 -3.29 7.07
C ILE A 81 -7.38 -3.00 7.93
N PHE A 82 -6.54 -4.02 8.23
CA PHE A 82 -5.32 -3.81 9.02
C PHE A 82 -4.34 -2.85 8.34
N ALA A 83 -4.21 -2.93 7.01
CA ALA A 83 -3.39 -2.00 6.26
C ALA A 83 -3.95 -0.58 6.28
N ARG A 84 -5.26 -0.40 6.05
CA ARG A 84 -5.93 0.91 6.16
C ARG A 84 -5.67 1.55 7.52
N ASP A 85 -5.74 0.76 8.57
CA ASP A 85 -5.59 1.19 9.95
C ASP A 85 -4.13 1.17 10.44
N ASN A 86 -3.17 0.98 9.52
CA ASN A 86 -1.73 0.97 9.78
C ASN A 86 -1.32 -0.01 10.90
N ASN A 87 -1.96 -1.20 10.96
CA ASN A 87 -1.78 -2.19 12.02
C ASN A 87 -1.90 -1.60 13.44
N THR A 88 -2.79 -0.62 13.62
CA THR A 88 -2.99 0.13 14.86
C THR A 88 -4.42 -0.04 15.34
N CYS A 89 -4.60 -0.27 16.63
CA CYS A 89 -5.91 -0.31 17.26
C CYS A 89 -6.60 1.06 17.15
N GLN A 90 -7.76 1.12 16.53
CA GLN A 90 -8.48 2.38 16.30
C GLN A 90 -9.16 2.93 17.57
N TYR A 91 -9.13 2.19 18.68
CA TYR A 91 -9.68 2.64 19.96
C TYR A 91 -8.60 3.17 20.92
N CYS A 92 -7.46 2.51 21.07
CA CYS A 92 -6.42 2.89 22.03
C CYS A 92 -5.08 3.28 21.39
N GLY A 93 -4.95 3.22 20.09
CA GLY A 93 -3.74 3.63 19.37
C GLY A 93 -2.57 2.64 19.45
N VAL A 94 -2.69 1.49 20.15
CA VAL A 94 -1.59 0.54 20.24
C VAL A 94 -1.32 -0.11 18.88
N GLN A 95 -0.08 -0.12 18.48
CA GLN A 95 0.38 -0.84 17.29
C GLN A 95 0.83 -2.25 17.68
N THR A 96 0.19 -3.28 17.12
CA THR A 96 0.47 -4.67 17.43
C THR A 96 0.15 -5.58 16.26
N ARG A 97 0.78 -6.75 16.21
CA ARG A 97 0.45 -7.81 15.24
C ARG A 97 -0.78 -8.63 15.65
N ASP A 98 -1.16 -8.60 16.92
CA ASP A 98 -2.33 -9.31 17.46
C ASP A 98 -3.57 -8.43 17.41
N LEU A 99 -4.00 -8.10 16.19
CA LEU A 99 -5.21 -7.33 15.94
C LEU A 99 -6.38 -8.24 15.55
N THR A 100 -7.55 -7.80 15.93
CA THR A 100 -8.86 -8.33 15.52
C THR A 100 -9.62 -7.29 14.71
N ILE A 101 -10.73 -7.68 14.10
CA ILE A 101 -11.67 -6.75 13.48
C ILE A 101 -12.88 -6.62 14.40
N ASP A 102 -13.29 -5.39 14.63
CA ASP A 102 -14.51 -5.07 15.34
C ASP A 102 -15.52 -4.38 14.45
N HIS A 103 -16.80 -4.61 14.73
CA HIS A 103 -17.92 -3.92 14.12
C HIS A 103 -18.31 -2.72 14.98
N ILE A 104 -18.21 -1.50 14.46
CA ILE A 104 -18.61 -0.28 15.17
C ILE A 104 -20.06 -0.36 15.58
N VAL A 105 -20.95 -0.64 14.61
CA VAL A 105 -22.33 -1.07 14.84
C VAL A 105 -22.32 -2.59 14.92
N PRO A 106 -22.66 -3.19 16.06
CA PRO A 106 -22.65 -4.64 16.23
C PRO A 106 -23.56 -5.36 15.24
N LYS A 107 -23.21 -6.60 14.86
CA LYS A 107 -24.05 -7.42 13.96
C LYS A 107 -25.48 -7.56 14.44
N ARG A 108 -25.69 -7.75 15.75
CA ARG A 108 -27.03 -7.83 16.37
C ARG A 108 -27.87 -6.56 16.22
N ALA A 109 -27.19 -5.40 16.01
CA ALA A 109 -27.83 -4.11 15.76
C ALA A 109 -27.87 -3.76 14.25
N GLY A 110 -27.70 -4.76 13.37
CA GLY A 110 -27.76 -4.58 11.92
C GLY A 110 -26.45 -4.13 11.28
N GLY A 111 -25.33 -4.12 12.01
CA GLY A 111 -24.03 -3.74 11.48
C GLY A 111 -23.52 -4.72 10.44
N GLY A 112 -23.31 -4.26 9.21
CA GLY A 112 -22.83 -5.04 8.09
C GLY A 112 -21.31 -5.11 7.96
N MET A 113 -20.87 -5.95 7.01
CA MET A 113 -19.46 -6.08 6.60
C MET A 113 -19.15 -4.98 5.58
N GLN A 114 -18.93 -3.75 6.06
CA GLN A 114 -18.70 -2.56 5.24
C GLN A 114 -17.45 -1.82 5.72
N TRP A 115 -16.82 -1.04 4.82
CA TRP A 115 -15.61 -0.30 5.10
C TRP A 115 -15.74 0.72 6.22
N ASP A 116 -16.91 1.33 6.35
CA ASP A 116 -17.27 2.33 7.34
C ASP A 116 -17.71 1.74 8.69
N ASN A 117 -17.99 0.42 8.72
CA ASN A 117 -18.40 -0.29 9.92
C ASN A 117 -17.33 -1.18 10.55
N LEU A 118 -16.21 -1.41 9.88
CA LEU A 118 -15.16 -2.33 10.36
C LEU A 118 -13.88 -1.57 10.69
N VAL A 119 -13.29 -1.87 11.85
CA VAL A 119 -12.01 -1.30 12.30
C VAL A 119 -11.06 -2.35 12.86
N ALA A 120 -9.75 -2.06 12.73
CA ALA A 120 -8.73 -2.83 13.44
C ALA A 120 -8.75 -2.47 14.93
N CYS A 121 -8.74 -3.47 15.79
CA CYS A 121 -8.67 -3.27 17.23
C CYS A 121 -7.85 -4.35 17.92
N CYS A 122 -7.23 -4.05 19.05
CA CYS A 122 -6.59 -5.06 19.88
C CYS A 122 -7.65 -5.89 20.63
N ARG A 123 -7.30 -7.11 21.02
CA ARG A 123 -8.23 -8.02 21.72
C ARG A 123 -8.85 -7.39 22.97
N ARG A 124 -8.04 -6.65 23.74
CA ARG A 124 -8.50 -5.96 24.97
C ARG A 124 -9.63 -4.95 24.67
N CYS A 125 -9.44 -4.11 23.65
CA CYS A 125 -10.46 -3.14 23.27
C CYS A 125 -11.69 -3.83 22.66
N ASN A 126 -11.50 -4.89 21.87
CA ASN A 126 -12.59 -5.67 21.30
C ASN A 126 -13.47 -6.30 22.40
N MET A 127 -12.85 -6.95 23.40
CA MET A 127 -13.58 -7.53 24.53
C MET A 127 -14.28 -6.47 25.37
N ARG A 128 -13.64 -5.33 25.62
CA ARG A 128 -14.24 -4.21 26.38
C ARG A 128 -15.47 -3.64 25.68
N LYS A 129 -15.40 -3.47 24.36
CA LYS A 129 -16.53 -2.97 23.57
C LYS A 129 -17.64 -4.03 23.49
N GLY A 130 -17.29 -5.28 23.19
CA GLY A 130 -18.26 -6.37 23.01
C GLY A 130 -19.33 -5.99 22.00
N ASP A 131 -20.57 -6.36 22.29
CA ASP A 131 -21.75 -6.07 21.45
C ASP A 131 -22.40 -4.71 21.75
N LYS A 132 -21.69 -3.79 22.38
CA LYS A 132 -22.24 -2.45 22.65
C LYS A 132 -22.09 -1.56 21.43
N MET A 133 -23.04 -0.67 21.22
CA MET A 133 -22.86 0.46 20.32
C MET A 133 -21.69 1.33 20.79
N LEU A 134 -21.02 2.01 19.87
CA LEU A 134 -19.83 2.81 20.21
C LEU A 134 -20.14 3.84 21.32
N HIS A 135 -21.25 4.58 21.19
CA HIS A 135 -21.67 5.58 22.19
C HIS A 135 -21.96 4.98 23.58
N ASN A 136 -22.40 3.70 23.65
CA ASN A 136 -22.71 3.01 24.89
C ASN A 136 -21.46 2.31 25.50
N SER A 137 -20.36 2.23 24.75
CA SER A 137 -19.15 1.59 25.20
C SER A 137 -18.20 2.52 25.98
N GLY A 138 -18.44 3.83 25.94
CA GLY A 138 -17.55 4.85 26.45
C GLY A 138 -16.21 4.92 25.70
N MET A 139 -16.15 4.35 24.50
CA MET A 139 -14.95 4.33 23.66
C MET A 139 -15.11 5.30 22.49
N LYS A 140 -13.97 5.81 22.01
CA LYS A 140 -13.91 6.69 20.83
C LYS A 140 -13.01 6.08 19.78
N LEU A 141 -13.31 6.33 18.52
CA LEU A 141 -12.44 6.00 17.41
C LEU A 141 -11.39 7.11 17.26
N SER A 142 -10.17 6.73 16.95
CA SER A 142 -9.11 7.69 16.58
C SER A 142 -9.46 8.43 15.30
N ARG A 143 -10.15 7.76 14.37
CA ARG A 143 -10.67 8.33 13.13
C ARG A 143 -11.88 7.55 12.61
N PRO A 144 -12.82 8.18 11.86
CA PRO A 144 -13.89 7.46 11.22
C PRO A 144 -13.34 6.58 10.08
N PRO A 145 -13.70 5.30 10.05
CA PRO A 145 -13.23 4.42 8.97
C PRO A 145 -13.92 4.76 7.65
N LYS A 146 -13.12 4.85 6.59
CA LYS A 146 -13.61 5.06 5.23
C LYS A 146 -13.01 4.02 4.29
N ARG A 147 -13.66 3.76 3.16
CA ARG A 147 -13.08 2.97 2.09
C ARG A 147 -11.89 3.75 1.50
N PRO A 148 -10.69 3.17 1.38
CA PRO A 148 -9.60 3.80 0.66
C PRO A 148 -9.99 4.09 -0.79
N ARG A 149 -9.80 5.33 -1.25
CA ARG A 149 -10.20 5.75 -2.61
C ARG A 149 -9.26 5.23 -3.69
N TYR A 150 -8.02 5.01 -3.34
CA TYR A 150 -6.97 4.58 -4.27
C TYR A 150 -6.25 3.35 -3.75
N VAL A 151 -6.12 2.35 -4.63
CA VAL A 151 -5.27 1.18 -4.40
C VAL A 151 -4.39 1.05 -5.64
N PRO A 152 -3.09 1.27 -5.52
CA PRO A 152 -2.18 0.99 -6.61
C PRO A 152 -2.28 -0.49 -7.01
N TYR A 153 -2.02 -0.82 -8.26
CA TYR A 153 -1.97 -2.20 -8.79
C TYR A 153 -0.86 -3.06 -8.15
N ILE A 154 -0.29 -2.58 -7.09
CA ILE A 154 0.71 -3.22 -6.25
C ILE A 154 0.00 -3.97 -5.15
N SER A 155 0.40 -5.21 -4.88
CA SER A 155 -0.17 -5.94 -3.74
C SER A 155 0.03 -5.13 -2.46
N LEU A 156 -0.98 -5.15 -1.58
CA LEU A 156 -0.95 -4.36 -0.35
C LEU A 156 0.33 -4.55 0.49
N THR A 157 0.89 -5.77 0.50
CA THR A 157 2.15 -6.04 1.21
C THR A 157 3.34 -5.32 0.57
N LYS A 158 3.42 -5.35 -0.76
CA LYS A 158 4.48 -4.66 -1.49
C LYS A 158 4.34 -3.16 -1.37
N TYR A 159 3.11 -2.66 -1.36
CA TYR A 159 2.82 -1.25 -1.12
C TYR A 159 3.31 -0.80 0.26
N ILE A 160 2.91 -1.50 1.35
CA ILE A 160 3.34 -1.16 2.70
C ILE A 160 4.87 -1.23 2.85
N ASN A 161 5.51 -2.22 2.23
CA ASN A 161 6.96 -2.31 2.25
C ASN A 161 7.60 -1.19 1.41
N GLY A 162 6.99 -0.86 0.27
CA GLY A 162 7.45 0.21 -0.61
C GLY A 162 7.39 1.60 0.03
N THR A 163 6.39 1.89 0.87
CA THR A 163 6.31 3.18 1.57
C THR A 163 7.44 3.41 2.59
N LYS A 164 8.19 2.36 2.94
CA LYS A 164 9.40 2.44 3.76
C LYS A 164 10.64 2.79 2.93
N ASN A 165 10.58 2.64 1.63
CA ASN A 165 11.64 3.02 0.72
C ASN A 165 11.51 4.52 0.41
N GLU A 166 12.56 5.29 0.70
CA GLU A 166 12.54 6.75 0.54
C GLU A 166 12.30 7.18 -0.90
N ILE A 167 12.92 6.48 -1.86
CA ILE A 167 12.80 6.77 -3.30
C ILE A 167 11.38 6.46 -3.81
N TRP A 168 10.78 5.37 -3.34
CA TRP A 168 9.45 4.96 -3.80
C TRP A 168 8.33 5.81 -3.20
N ARG A 169 8.59 6.44 -2.05
CA ARG A 169 7.60 7.24 -1.33
C ARG A 169 7.05 8.39 -2.17
N ASP A 170 7.89 8.96 -3.03
CA ASP A 170 7.50 10.08 -3.90
C ASP A 170 6.49 9.67 -4.98
N TYR A 171 6.45 8.37 -5.31
CA TYR A 171 5.56 7.81 -6.33
C TYR A 171 4.38 7.04 -5.76
N LEU A 172 4.48 6.60 -4.51
CA LEU A 172 3.41 5.82 -3.89
C LEU A 172 2.45 6.76 -3.16
N PRO A 173 1.16 6.78 -3.53
CA PRO A 173 0.18 7.58 -2.82
C PRO A 173 0.15 7.17 -1.36
N VAL A 174 0.28 8.12 -0.47
CA VAL A 174 0.24 7.87 0.97
C VAL A 174 -1.17 7.43 1.33
N PHE A 175 -1.32 6.33 2.11
CA PHE A 175 -2.59 5.95 2.72
C PHE A 175 -2.95 6.96 3.83
N HIS A 176 -2.87 8.26 3.54
CA HIS A 176 -3.35 9.26 4.45
C HIS A 176 -4.82 9.53 4.19
N ASP A 177 -5.54 9.69 5.28
CA ASP A 177 -6.88 10.22 5.32
C ASP A 177 -7.11 11.28 4.25
N VAL A 178 -8.03 10.96 3.36
CA VAL A 178 -8.67 12.01 2.58
C VAL A 178 -9.67 12.70 3.51
N GLY A 179 -9.14 13.36 4.52
CA GLY A 179 -9.80 14.33 5.37
C GLY A 179 -9.34 15.76 5.03
N GLY A 180 -8.78 15.95 3.84
CA GLY A 180 -8.46 17.25 3.27
C GLY A 180 -9.02 17.28 1.87
N ALA A 181 -9.94 18.21 1.64
CA ALA A 181 -10.48 18.54 0.33
C ALA A 181 -9.35 18.93 -0.63
N ASP A 182 -9.54 18.54 -1.89
CA ASP A 182 -9.07 19.27 -3.06
C ASP A 182 -7.57 19.50 -3.23
N ASN A 183 -6.88 18.56 -3.88
CA ASN A 183 -5.76 18.92 -4.75
C ASN A 183 -5.54 17.85 -5.84
N TYR A 184 -6.58 17.60 -6.64
CA TYR A 184 -6.44 17.17 -8.02
C TYR A 184 -7.34 18.08 -8.85
N ALA A 185 -7.00 19.37 -8.85
CA ALA A 185 -7.44 20.28 -9.89
C ALA A 185 -6.39 20.19 -11.01
N ALA A 186 -6.83 19.61 -12.11
CA ALA A 186 -6.51 19.93 -13.48
C ALA A 186 -5.25 20.81 -13.71
N THR A 187 -4.24 20.22 -14.29
CA THR A 187 -3.49 20.94 -15.31
C THR A 187 -3.86 20.33 -16.66
N ALA A 188 -4.65 21.13 -17.37
CA ALA A 188 -4.97 20.99 -18.79
C ALA A 188 -3.69 21.02 -19.63
#